data_e19b2bbb2b3e6d334b98a5ba9dbea84e
#
_entry.id   e19b2bbb2b3e6d334b98a5ba9dbea84e
#
_cell.length_a   1.000
_cell.length_b   1.000
_cell.length_c   1.000
_cell.angle_alpha   90.00
_cell.angle_beta   90.00
_cell.angle_gamma   90.00
#
_symmetry.space_group_name_H-M   'P 1'
#
loop_
_entity.id
_entity.type
_entity.pdbx_description
1 polymer ?
#
loop_
_entity_poly.entity_id
_entity_poly.type
_entity_poly.pdbx_seq_one_letter_code
_entity_poly.pdbx_strand_id
1 'polypeptide(L)'
;MLERTTPVVDSQLLDTRLAFDSVAADYDGPRGNNALIQRMRRAMWNTVRFELPPGSRLLDLGCGTGLDAAEFARQGYHVLATDWSPQMVERTRARASGVTGGRLEARHVGIHQLDRIEGTFDGIYSNFGPLNCVPDLAAVAAECARLLRPGGKLLCSVMGRICPWEIGHYVLRGRFGRARVRAARGATPVGMNGHTIWTRYYLPREFYRAFAEHFSLCGYSALGLFMPPPYLVDFYHRHRHLCDWLGRLDDRLGAMPLLRGAGDHFLIVMSARSRL
;
A
#
# COMPACT_ATOMS: atom_id res chain seq x y z
N MET A 1 28.86 -6.92 4.01
CA MET A 1 28.77 -8.21 3.32
C MET A 1 27.43 -8.22 2.60
N LEU A 2 27.41 -7.96 1.29
CA LEU A 2 26.19 -7.91 0.49
C LEU A 2 25.65 -9.34 0.36
N GLU A 3 24.59 -9.68 1.10
CA GLU A 3 23.83 -10.90 0.83
C GLU A 3 23.31 -10.82 -0.61
N ARG A 4 23.79 -11.74 -1.43
CA ARG A 4 23.29 -11.90 -2.81
C ARG A 4 21.84 -12.36 -2.71
N THR A 5 20.91 -11.50 -3.13
CA THR A 5 19.53 -11.92 -3.41
C THR A 5 19.56 -13.18 -4.27
N THR A 6 18.74 -14.16 -3.94
CA THR A 6 18.71 -15.39 -4.75
C THR A 6 18.20 -15.06 -6.16
N PRO A 7 18.68 -15.71 -7.22
CA PRO A 7 18.25 -15.43 -8.61
C PRO A 7 16.72 -15.43 -8.81
N VAL A 8 16.01 -16.24 -8.03
CA VAL A 8 14.54 -16.33 -8.05
C VAL A 8 13.89 -15.05 -7.51
N VAL A 9 14.47 -14.43 -6.47
CA VAL A 9 13.94 -13.19 -5.90
C VAL A 9 14.13 -12.02 -6.87
N ASP A 10 15.28 -11.94 -7.55
CA ASP A 10 15.55 -10.92 -8.54
C ASP A 10 14.60 -11.01 -9.75
N SER A 11 14.28 -12.24 -10.21
CA SER A 11 13.32 -12.45 -11.29
C SER A 11 11.90 -12.02 -10.89
N GLN A 12 11.44 -12.31 -9.67
CA GLN A 12 10.13 -11.90 -9.17
C GLN A 12 9.99 -10.38 -9.06
N LEU A 13 11.04 -9.70 -8.61
CA LEU A 13 11.07 -8.23 -8.59
C LEU A 13 11.02 -7.64 -9.99
N LEU A 14 11.76 -8.22 -10.94
CA LEU A 14 11.77 -7.78 -12.34
C LEU A 14 10.40 -7.98 -12.99
N ASP A 15 9.78 -9.16 -12.83
CA ASP A 15 8.44 -9.44 -13.34
C ASP A 15 7.43 -8.42 -12.84
N THR A 16 7.45 -8.15 -11.53
CA THR A 16 6.58 -7.16 -10.88
C THR A 16 6.81 -5.76 -11.44
N ARG A 17 8.06 -5.35 -11.66
CA ARG A 17 8.39 -4.07 -12.30
C ARG A 17 7.81 -3.97 -13.70
N LEU A 18 8.03 -4.98 -14.53
CA LEU A 18 7.55 -5.00 -15.92
C LEU A 18 6.02 -4.97 -15.98
N ALA A 19 5.34 -5.63 -15.04
CA ALA A 19 3.89 -5.56 -14.93
C ALA A 19 3.42 -4.12 -14.70
N PHE A 20 4.01 -3.39 -13.75
CA PHE A 20 3.64 -1.99 -13.47
C PHE A 20 4.08 -1.03 -14.58
N ASP A 21 5.23 -1.25 -15.23
CA ASP A 21 5.64 -0.48 -16.42
C ASP A 21 4.59 -0.56 -17.51
N SER A 22 4.06 -1.76 -17.77
CA SER A 22 3.10 -2.01 -18.84
C SER A 22 1.74 -1.32 -18.69
N VAL A 23 1.37 -0.97 -17.47
CA VAL A 23 0.06 -0.35 -17.16
C VAL A 23 0.16 1.12 -16.74
N ALA A 24 1.36 1.67 -16.60
CA ALA A 24 1.57 3.01 -16.07
C ALA A 24 0.81 4.10 -16.84
N ALA A 25 0.64 3.95 -18.17
CA ALA A 25 -0.07 4.90 -19.00
C ALA A 25 -1.54 5.07 -18.61
N ASP A 26 -2.22 3.96 -18.32
CA ASP A 26 -3.66 3.89 -18.07
C ASP A 26 -4.00 3.55 -16.59
N TYR A 27 -2.99 3.53 -15.72
CA TYR A 27 -3.14 3.08 -14.33
C TYR A 27 -4.20 3.87 -13.55
N ASP A 28 -4.33 5.16 -13.82
CA ASP A 28 -5.31 6.04 -13.19
C ASP A 28 -6.66 6.09 -13.92
N GLY A 29 -6.85 5.22 -14.90
CA GLY A 29 -8.10 5.13 -15.65
C GLY A 29 -9.29 4.70 -14.79
N PRO A 30 -10.50 4.60 -15.37
CA PRO A 30 -11.74 4.33 -14.62
C PRO A 30 -11.72 3.08 -13.77
N ARG A 31 -10.89 2.08 -14.10
CA ARG A 31 -10.71 0.86 -13.31
C ARG A 31 -9.67 1.01 -12.22
N GLY A 32 -8.55 1.70 -12.49
CA GLY A 32 -7.43 1.86 -11.57
C GLY A 32 -7.60 2.96 -10.54
N ASN A 33 -8.54 3.91 -10.75
CA ASN A 33 -8.84 4.99 -9.81
C ASN A 33 -10.36 5.18 -9.61
N ASN A 34 -11.08 4.08 -9.46
CA ASN A 34 -12.53 4.06 -9.26
C ASN A 34 -12.93 4.52 -7.85
N ALA A 35 -14.24 4.68 -7.61
CA ALA A 35 -14.79 5.19 -6.37
C ALA A 35 -14.41 4.35 -5.13
N LEU A 36 -14.25 3.03 -5.28
CA LEU A 36 -13.83 2.14 -4.19
C LEU A 36 -12.37 2.39 -3.81
N ILE A 37 -11.48 2.50 -4.80
CA ILE A 37 -10.07 2.86 -4.59
C ILE A 37 -9.96 4.25 -3.95
N GLN A 38 -10.71 5.24 -4.46
CA GLN A 38 -10.70 6.59 -3.91
C GLN A 38 -11.18 6.64 -2.45
N ARG A 39 -12.13 5.77 -2.06
CA ARG A 39 -12.54 5.66 -0.65
C ARG A 39 -11.41 5.13 0.22
N MET A 40 -10.74 4.06 -0.19
CA MET A 40 -9.60 3.50 0.54
C MET A 40 -8.44 4.50 0.61
N ARG A 41 -8.19 5.25 -0.47
CA ARG A 41 -7.19 6.31 -0.54
C ARG A 41 -7.47 7.42 0.48
N ARG A 42 -8.74 7.86 0.61
CA ARG A 42 -9.14 8.83 1.63
C ARG A 42 -8.88 8.35 3.05
N ALA A 43 -9.01 7.05 3.33
CA ALA A 43 -8.67 6.50 4.65
C ALA A 43 -7.18 6.69 4.97
N MET A 44 -6.27 6.40 4.02
CA MET A 44 -4.84 6.68 4.16
C MET A 44 -4.59 8.17 4.37
N TRP A 45 -5.17 9.05 3.54
CA TRP A 45 -4.99 10.50 3.66
C TRP A 45 -5.44 11.04 5.02
N ASN A 46 -6.60 10.56 5.52
CA ASN A 46 -7.11 10.95 6.83
C ASN A 46 -6.16 10.51 7.95
N THR A 47 -5.63 9.31 7.84
CA THR A 47 -4.70 8.76 8.85
C THR A 47 -3.37 9.52 8.84
N VAL A 48 -2.80 9.82 7.67
CA VAL A 48 -1.58 10.64 7.58
C VAL A 48 -1.80 12.04 8.19
N ARG A 49 -2.93 12.69 7.88
CA ARG A 49 -3.27 14.02 8.45
C ARG A 49 -3.47 13.99 9.96
N PHE A 50 -3.97 12.89 10.50
CA PHE A 50 -4.16 12.72 11.94
C PHE A 50 -2.81 12.52 12.67
N GLU A 51 -1.90 11.75 12.06
CA GLU A 51 -0.63 11.36 12.69
C GLU A 51 0.49 12.41 12.47
N LEU A 52 0.43 13.21 11.41
CA LEU A 52 1.50 14.08 10.97
C LEU A 52 0.96 15.45 10.52
N PRO A 53 1.48 16.57 11.05
CA PRO A 53 1.04 17.91 10.65
C PRO A 53 1.53 18.26 9.24
N PRO A 54 0.85 19.21 8.52
CA PRO A 54 1.41 19.84 7.33
C PRO A 54 2.80 20.43 7.59
N GLY A 55 3.65 20.43 6.56
CA GLY A 55 5.08 20.77 6.68
C GLY A 55 5.97 19.56 6.97
N SER A 56 5.42 18.41 7.39
CA SER A 56 6.19 17.19 7.60
C SER A 56 6.84 16.70 6.31
N ARG A 57 8.02 16.08 6.45
CA ARG A 57 8.71 15.37 5.36
C ARG A 57 8.21 13.92 5.30
N LEU A 58 7.65 13.54 4.17
CA LEU A 58 7.10 12.21 3.92
C LEU A 58 7.94 11.44 2.89
N LEU A 59 8.06 10.14 3.08
CA LEU A 59 8.57 9.21 2.07
C LEU A 59 7.43 8.29 1.63
N ASP A 60 7.17 8.26 0.32
CA ASP A 60 6.18 7.36 -0.30
C ASP A 60 6.88 6.14 -0.88
N LEU A 61 6.55 4.96 -0.39
CA LEU A 61 7.11 3.68 -0.83
C LEU A 61 6.19 2.99 -1.85
N GLY A 62 6.59 2.98 -3.11
CA GLY A 62 5.78 2.45 -4.21
C GLY A 62 4.68 3.43 -4.59
N CYS A 63 5.07 4.64 -4.97
CA CYS A 63 4.17 5.76 -5.22
C CYS A 63 3.25 5.58 -6.43
N GLY A 64 3.52 4.61 -7.31
CA GLY A 64 2.80 4.45 -8.56
C GLY A 64 2.87 5.73 -9.40
N THR A 65 1.73 6.18 -9.86
CA THR A 65 1.60 7.41 -10.66
C THR A 65 1.64 8.70 -9.84
N GLY A 66 1.84 8.62 -8.50
CA GLY A 66 2.00 9.77 -7.62
C GLY A 66 0.71 10.49 -7.21
N LEU A 67 -0.45 9.85 -7.30
CA LEU A 67 -1.73 10.48 -6.89
C LEU A 67 -1.73 10.86 -5.40
N ASP A 68 -1.27 9.97 -4.53
CA ASP A 68 -1.21 10.24 -3.08
C ASP A 68 -0.14 11.28 -2.77
N ALA A 69 1.04 11.13 -3.36
CA ALA A 69 2.16 12.05 -3.17
C ALA A 69 1.81 13.49 -3.59
N ALA A 70 1.14 13.65 -4.75
CA ALA A 70 0.70 14.96 -5.21
C ALA A 70 -0.38 15.56 -4.31
N GLU A 71 -1.29 14.76 -3.79
CA GLU A 71 -2.32 15.23 -2.86
C GLU A 71 -1.71 15.71 -1.54
N PHE A 72 -0.79 14.94 -0.94
CA PHE A 72 -0.09 15.38 0.26
C PHE A 72 0.74 16.65 0.01
N ALA A 73 1.43 16.72 -1.12
CA ALA A 73 2.19 17.92 -1.45
C ALA A 73 1.29 19.17 -1.60
N ARG A 74 0.08 19.05 -2.21
CA ARG A 74 -0.90 20.15 -2.24
C ARG A 74 -1.39 20.56 -0.85
N GLN A 75 -1.39 19.63 0.10
CA GLN A 75 -1.75 19.87 1.50
C GLN A 75 -0.57 20.44 2.33
N GLY A 76 0.56 20.78 1.69
CA GLY A 76 1.70 21.42 2.33
C GLY A 76 2.77 20.48 2.87
N TYR A 77 2.70 19.16 2.57
CA TYR A 77 3.77 18.23 2.92
C TYR A 77 4.93 18.29 1.93
N HIS A 78 6.12 17.87 2.39
CA HIS A 78 7.30 17.69 1.54
C HIS A 78 7.48 16.21 1.26
N VAL A 79 7.13 15.75 0.06
CA VAL A 79 7.07 14.35 -0.28
C VAL A 79 8.24 13.95 -1.18
N LEU A 80 9.02 12.95 -0.77
CA LEU A 80 9.86 12.15 -1.63
C LEU A 80 9.09 10.88 -2.00
N ALA A 81 8.77 10.74 -3.28
CA ALA A 81 8.04 9.58 -3.81
C ALA A 81 9.00 8.63 -4.51
N THR A 82 8.91 7.33 -4.23
CA THR A 82 9.79 6.31 -4.81
C THR A 82 8.98 5.18 -5.42
N ASP A 83 9.44 4.68 -6.57
CA ASP A 83 8.87 3.50 -7.22
C ASP A 83 9.95 2.72 -7.96
N TRP A 84 9.76 1.41 -8.09
CA TRP A 84 10.65 0.53 -8.85
C TRP A 84 10.37 0.57 -10.36
N SER A 85 9.17 0.98 -10.78
CA SER A 85 8.81 1.21 -12.17
C SER A 85 9.28 2.60 -12.62
N PRO A 86 10.22 2.72 -13.59
CA PRO A 86 10.61 4.01 -14.15
C PRO A 86 9.43 4.74 -14.81
N GLN A 87 8.48 4.00 -15.39
CA GLN A 87 7.29 4.59 -16.01
C GLN A 87 6.36 5.24 -14.96
N MET A 88 6.21 4.62 -13.79
CA MET A 88 5.46 5.20 -12.66
C MET A 88 6.15 6.46 -12.13
N VAL A 89 7.47 6.42 -11.98
CA VAL A 89 8.25 7.60 -11.54
C VAL A 89 8.09 8.76 -12.52
N GLU A 90 8.11 8.52 -13.82
CA GLU A 90 7.90 9.56 -14.82
C GLU A 90 6.52 10.19 -14.72
N ARG A 91 5.47 9.38 -14.50
CA ARG A 91 4.11 9.89 -14.22
C ARG A 91 4.07 10.75 -12.97
N THR A 92 4.77 10.35 -11.91
CA THR A 92 4.86 11.12 -10.67
C THR A 92 5.60 12.44 -10.88
N ARG A 93 6.69 12.46 -11.66
CA ARG A 93 7.41 13.69 -12.04
C ARG A 93 6.54 14.66 -12.82
N ALA A 94 5.77 14.14 -13.77
CA ALA A 94 4.83 14.97 -14.52
C ALA A 94 3.78 15.63 -13.61
N ARG A 95 3.32 14.93 -12.55
CA ARG A 95 2.40 15.52 -11.56
C ARG A 95 3.07 16.57 -10.68
N ALA A 96 4.36 16.42 -10.39
CA ALA A 96 5.09 17.34 -9.52
C ALA A 96 5.11 18.77 -10.06
N SER A 97 5.11 18.95 -11.38
CA SER A 97 5.09 20.27 -12.03
C SER A 97 3.82 21.08 -11.74
N GLY A 98 2.71 20.43 -11.40
CA GLY A 98 1.43 21.07 -11.07
C GLY A 98 1.14 21.19 -9.57
N VAL A 99 2.12 20.89 -8.71
CA VAL A 99 1.96 20.95 -7.25
C VAL A 99 2.29 22.34 -6.74
N THR A 100 1.36 22.90 -5.94
CA THR A 100 1.52 24.14 -5.19
C THR A 100 1.25 23.89 -3.71
N GLY A 101 1.92 24.59 -2.82
CA GLY A 101 1.71 24.49 -1.36
C GLY A 101 2.79 23.71 -0.62
N GLY A 102 3.28 22.61 -1.18
CA GLY A 102 4.38 21.80 -0.67
C GLY A 102 5.39 21.45 -1.75
N ARG A 103 6.12 20.35 -1.54
CA ARG A 103 7.13 19.87 -2.50
C ARG A 103 6.90 18.39 -2.83
N LEU A 104 6.97 18.04 -4.09
CA LEU A 104 6.97 16.65 -4.57
C LEU A 104 8.24 16.42 -5.39
N GLU A 105 9.02 15.44 -4.97
CA GLU A 105 10.17 14.89 -5.70
C GLU A 105 9.93 13.42 -5.97
N ALA A 106 10.29 12.92 -7.17
CA ALA A 106 10.14 11.52 -7.51
C ALA A 106 11.48 10.89 -7.90
N ARG A 107 11.81 9.73 -7.31
CA ARG A 107 13.05 8.98 -7.57
C ARG A 107 12.75 7.55 -7.97
N HIS A 108 13.51 7.05 -8.95
CA HIS A 108 13.50 5.64 -9.34
C HIS A 108 14.34 4.83 -8.35
N VAL A 109 13.68 4.38 -7.28
CA VAL A 109 14.26 3.55 -6.21
C VAL A 109 13.20 2.54 -5.78
N GLY A 110 13.53 1.27 -5.86
CA GLY A 110 12.68 0.20 -5.36
C GLY A 110 12.72 0.11 -3.83
N ILE A 111 11.65 -0.45 -3.23
CA ILE A 111 11.59 -0.64 -1.77
C ILE A 111 12.74 -1.53 -1.25
N HIS A 112 13.28 -2.41 -2.08
CA HIS A 112 14.46 -3.25 -1.79
C HIS A 112 15.81 -2.49 -1.92
N GLN A 113 15.79 -1.19 -2.22
CA GLN A 113 16.96 -0.33 -2.45
C GLN A 113 16.92 0.94 -1.58
N LEU A 114 16.24 0.88 -0.43
CA LEU A 114 16.10 2.04 0.47
C LEU A 114 17.43 2.51 1.07
N ASP A 115 18.46 1.69 1.03
CA ASP A 115 19.85 2.06 1.34
C ASP A 115 20.37 3.24 0.49
N ARG A 116 19.78 3.47 -0.71
CA ARG A 116 20.09 4.60 -1.60
C ARG A 116 19.39 5.91 -1.21
N ILE A 117 18.52 5.88 -0.22
CA ILE A 117 17.81 7.08 0.27
C ILE A 117 18.58 7.63 1.47
N GLU A 118 18.85 8.93 1.40
CA GLU A 118 19.51 9.69 2.45
C GLU A 118 18.57 10.65 3.16
N GLY A 119 18.99 11.08 4.35
CA GLY A 119 18.23 12.02 5.18
C GLY A 119 17.20 11.32 6.07
N THR A 120 16.35 12.13 6.71
CA THR A 120 15.33 11.65 7.65
C THR A 120 13.97 12.21 7.32
N PHE A 121 12.94 11.45 7.68
CA PHE A 121 11.53 11.75 7.43
C PHE A 121 10.74 11.74 8.75
N ASP A 122 9.67 12.54 8.79
CA ASP A 122 8.72 12.54 9.89
C ASP A 122 7.74 11.37 9.77
N GLY A 123 7.44 10.99 8.51
CA GLY A 123 6.59 9.86 8.19
C GLY A 123 7.01 9.13 6.93
N ILE A 124 6.79 7.82 6.92
CA ILE A 124 6.88 6.95 5.75
C ILE A 124 5.50 6.35 5.53
N TYR A 125 5.02 6.34 4.29
CA TYR A 125 3.79 5.63 3.99
C TYR A 125 3.93 4.77 2.74
N SER A 126 3.08 3.73 2.65
CA SER A 126 2.94 2.87 1.48
C SER A 126 1.47 2.52 1.31
N ASN A 127 0.89 2.80 0.15
CA ASN A 127 -0.53 2.62 -0.10
C ASN A 127 -0.80 1.62 -1.23
N PHE A 128 -1.87 0.82 -1.09
CA PHE A 128 -2.31 -0.20 -2.05
C PHE A 128 -1.32 -1.35 -2.32
N GLY A 129 -0.59 -1.76 -1.29
CA GLY A 129 0.12 -3.03 -1.26
C GLY A 129 1.48 -3.15 -1.95
N PRO A 130 2.27 -2.07 -2.17
CA PRO A 130 3.64 -2.26 -2.64
C PRO A 130 4.46 -3.17 -1.73
N LEU A 131 4.22 -3.11 -0.41
CA LEU A 131 4.85 -4.00 0.58
C LEU A 131 4.40 -5.47 0.49
N ASN A 132 3.30 -5.75 -0.22
CA ASN A 132 2.90 -7.12 -0.53
C ASN A 132 3.77 -7.76 -1.63
N CYS A 133 4.50 -6.93 -2.40
CA CYS A 133 5.38 -7.37 -3.49
C CYS A 133 6.86 -7.45 -3.07
N VAL A 134 7.17 -7.16 -1.81
CA VAL A 134 8.55 -7.19 -1.30
C VAL A 134 8.84 -8.56 -0.69
N PRO A 135 9.96 -9.21 -1.07
CA PRO A 135 10.31 -10.53 -0.56
C PRO A 135 10.80 -10.50 0.91
N ASP A 136 11.47 -9.44 1.33
CA ASP A 136 12.06 -9.29 2.68
C ASP A 136 11.56 -8.02 3.38
N LEU A 137 10.52 -8.19 4.21
CA LEU A 137 9.96 -7.10 5.00
C LEU A 137 10.86 -6.72 6.20
N ALA A 138 11.72 -7.62 6.69
CA ALA A 138 12.59 -7.30 7.83
C ALA A 138 13.69 -6.32 7.40
N ALA A 139 14.30 -6.54 6.23
CA ALA A 139 15.23 -5.58 5.66
C ALA A 139 14.56 -4.20 5.41
N VAL A 140 13.33 -4.19 4.89
CA VAL A 140 12.56 -2.94 4.72
C VAL A 140 12.29 -2.26 6.06
N ALA A 141 11.96 -3.03 7.10
CA ALA A 141 11.71 -2.48 8.44
C ALA A 141 12.96 -1.77 9.00
N ALA A 142 14.13 -2.39 8.87
CA ALA A 142 15.41 -1.80 9.30
C ALA A 142 15.70 -0.48 8.57
N GLU A 143 15.51 -0.45 7.24
CA GLU A 143 15.72 0.75 6.44
C GLU A 143 14.69 1.85 6.75
N CYS A 144 13.41 1.51 6.91
CA CYS A 144 12.40 2.47 7.35
C CYS A 144 12.74 3.07 8.72
N ALA A 145 13.24 2.26 9.66
CA ALA A 145 13.67 2.74 10.97
C ALA A 145 14.92 3.64 10.86
N ARG A 146 15.85 3.36 9.92
CA ARG A 146 17.00 4.22 9.65
C ARG A 146 16.58 5.60 9.12
N LEU A 147 15.57 5.62 8.26
CA LEU A 147 15.08 6.82 7.57
C LEU A 147 14.10 7.64 8.40
N LEU A 148 13.49 7.09 9.44
CA LEU A 148 12.57 7.83 10.30
C LEU A 148 13.30 8.54 11.45
N ARG A 149 12.80 9.72 11.79
CA ARG A 149 13.16 10.39 13.04
C ARG A 149 12.65 9.58 14.23
N PRO A 150 13.25 9.70 15.42
CA PRO A 150 12.69 9.10 16.63
C PRO A 150 11.22 9.47 16.81
N GLY A 151 10.35 8.48 17.02
CA GLY A 151 8.91 8.67 17.12
C GLY A 151 8.17 8.89 15.79
N GLY A 152 8.90 8.95 14.66
CA GLY A 152 8.32 9.06 13.32
C GLY A 152 7.36 7.91 13.00
N LYS A 153 6.47 8.12 12.04
CA LYS A 153 5.35 7.21 11.77
C LYS A 153 5.56 6.43 10.48
N LEU A 154 5.22 5.15 10.52
CA LEU A 154 5.13 4.27 9.35
C LEU A 154 3.66 3.85 9.18
N LEU A 155 3.07 4.22 8.04
CA LEU A 155 1.66 3.99 7.72
C LEU A 155 1.56 3.14 6.45
N CYS A 156 0.94 1.96 6.54
CA CYS A 156 0.88 1.04 5.40
C CYS A 156 -0.53 0.54 5.18
N SER A 157 -1.02 0.60 3.95
CA SER A 157 -2.16 -0.20 3.54
C SER A 157 -1.67 -1.47 2.84
N VAL A 158 -2.09 -2.61 3.36
CA VAL A 158 -1.54 -3.93 3.02
C VAL A 158 -2.68 -4.85 2.62
N MET A 159 -2.53 -5.59 1.51
CA MET A 159 -3.52 -6.59 1.10
C MET A 159 -3.65 -7.70 2.14
N GLY A 160 -4.86 -7.84 2.67
CA GLY A 160 -5.20 -8.78 3.73
C GLY A 160 -5.39 -10.20 3.22
N ARG A 161 -5.05 -11.18 4.08
CA ARG A 161 -5.27 -12.60 3.80
C ARG A 161 -6.75 -12.99 3.87
N ILE A 162 -7.54 -12.31 4.69
CA ILE A 162 -8.95 -12.58 4.90
C ILE A 162 -9.76 -11.46 4.26
N CYS A 163 -10.31 -11.70 3.08
CA CYS A 163 -11.25 -10.81 2.40
C CYS A 163 -12.63 -11.49 2.32
N PRO A 164 -13.57 -11.17 3.22
CA PRO A 164 -14.88 -11.83 3.27
C PRO A 164 -15.66 -11.73 1.96
N TRP A 165 -15.60 -10.58 1.31
CA TRP A 165 -16.22 -10.35 0.01
C TRP A 165 -15.69 -11.29 -1.08
N GLU A 166 -14.38 -11.39 -1.19
CA GLU A 166 -13.74 -12.24 -2.20
C GLU A 166 -14.05 -13.72 -1.95
N ILE A 167 -13.95 -14.14 -0.68
CA ILE A 167 -14.29 -15.50 -0.28
C ILE A 167 -15.75 -15.81 -0.64
N GLY A 168 -16.70 -14.97 -0.20
CA GLY A 168 -18.12 -15.15 -0.49
C GLY A 168 -18.42 -15.13 -1.99
N HIS A 169 -17.86 -14.18 -2.73
CA HIS A 169 -18.02 -14.04 -4.18
C HIS A 169 -17.61 -15.30 -4.95
N TYR A 170 -16.47 -15.89 -4.61
CA TYR A 170 -15.98 -17.09 -5.29
C TYR A 170 -16.65 -18.37 -4.82
N VAL A 171 -16.97 -18.49 -3.53
CA VAL A 171 -17.73 -19.63 -2.99
C VAL A 171 -19.09 -19.75 -3.64
N LEU A 172 -19.85 -18.64 -3.71
CA LEU A 172 -21.17 -18.58 -4.36
C LEU A 172 -21.14 -18.94 -5.85
N ARG A 173 -19.96 -18.85 -6.50
CA ARG A 173 -19.76 -19.23 -7.90
C ARG A 173 -19.10 -20.60 -8.08
N GLY A 174 -18.95 -21.40 -7.00
CA GLY A 174 -18.31 -22.71 -7.03
C GLY A 174 -16.80 -22.65 -7.32
N ARG A 175 -16.16 -21.47 -7.25
CA ARG A 175 -14.73 -21.29 -7.57
C ARG A 175 -13.85 -21.37 -6.32
N PHE A 176 -13.92 -22.49 -5.61
CA PHE A 176 -13.25 -22.69 -4.31
C PHE A 176 -11.73 -22.50 -4.36
N GLY A 177 -11.08 -22.84 -5.48
CA GLY A 177 -9.65 -22.58 -5.66
C GLY A 177 -9.33 -21.09 -5.58
N ARG A 178 -10.14 -20.23 -6.24
CA ARG A 178 -9.96 -18.77 -6.18
C ARG A 178 -10.30 -18.20 -4.79
N ALA A 179 -11.30 -18.74 -4.10
CA ALA A 179 -11.63 -18.32 -2.74
C ALA A 179 -10.47 -18.51 -1.74
N ARG A 180 -9.53 -19.41 -2.05
CA ARG A 180 -8.37 -19.74 -1.19
C ARG A 180 -7.05 -19.11 -1.64
N VAL A 181 -7.02 -18.33 -2.72
CA VAL A 181 -5.77 -17.75 -3.26
C VAL A 181 -5.01 -16.95 -2.19
N ARG A 182 -5.71 -16.14 -1.41
CA ARG A 182 -5.10 -15.35 -0.34
C ARG A 182 -4.64 -16.16 0.87
N ALA A 183 -5.06 -17.43 1.00
CA ALA A 183 -4.62 -18.30 2.08
C ALA A 183 -3.18 -18.82 1.89
N ALA A 184 -2.59 -18.66 0.71
CA ALA A 184 -1.20 -19.02 0.44
C ALA A 184 -0.24 -18.28 1.39
N ARG A 185 0.77 -19.00 1.89
CA ARG A 185 1.78 -18.42 2.81
C ARG A 185 2.99 -17.82 2.07
N GLY A 186 3.14 -18.10 0.79
CA GLY A 186 4.23 -17.61 -0.07
C GLY A 186 3.80 -16.51 -1.04
N ALA A 187 4.72 -16.11 -1.91
CA ALA A 187 4.41 -15.25 -3.02
C ALA A 187 3.46 -15.97 -4.00
N THR A 188 2.38 -15.31 -4.37
CA THR A 188 1.35 -15.80 -5.27
C THR A 188 1.43 -15.02 -6.57
N PRO A 189 1.50 -15.68 -7.74
CA PRO A 189 1.50 -14.99 -9.02
C PRO A 189 0.10 -14.41 -9.31
N VAL A 190 0.07 -13.12 -9.64
CA VAL A 190 -1.14 -12.40 -10.06
C VAL A 190 -0.88 -11.81 -11.44
N GLY A 191 -1.73 -12.13 -12.43
CA GLY A 191 -1.59 -11.62 -13.79
C GLY A 191 -2.00 -10.16 -13.90
N MET A 192 -1.19 -9.35 -14.57
CA MET A 192 -1.47 -7.97 -14.95
C MET A 192 -0.93 -7.68 -16.34
N ASN A 193 -1.82 -7.41 -17.30
CA ASN A 193 -1.47 -7.02 -18.68
C ASN A 193 -0.41 -7.92 -19.33
N GLY A 194 -0.57 -9.25 -19.22
CA GLY A 194 0.37 -10.23 -19.78
C GLY A 194 1.65 -10.47 -18.97
N HIS A 195 1.83 -9.74 -17.88
CA HIS A 195 2.94 -9.89 -16.92
C HIS A 195 2.48 -10.47 -15.59
N THR A 196 3.41 -10.81 -14.73
CA THR A 196 3.14 -11.40 -13.39
C THR A 196 3.57 -10.42 -12.29
N ILE A 197 2.67 -10.21 -11.32
CA ILE A 197 2.98 -9.57 -10.05
C ILE A 197 3.10 -10.67 -9.01
N TRP A 198 4.19 -10.69 -8.26
CA TRP A 198 4.40 -11.62 -7.17
C TRP A 198 3.93 -10.98 -5.86
N THR A 199 2.80 -11.47 -5.34
CA THR A 199 2.09 -10.85 -4.22
C THR A 199 2.01 -11.80 -3.03
N ARG A 200 2.31 -11.31 -1.82
CA ARG A 200 2.07 -12.01 -0.56
C ARG A 200 0.92 -11.36 0.19
N TYR A 201 0.02 -12.17 0.73
CA TYR A 201 -1.09 -11.72 1.55
C TYR A 201 -0.77 -11.94 3.03
N TYR A 202 -1.08 -10.95 3.87
CA TYR A 202 -0.71 -10.98 5.27
C TYR A 202 -1.91 -10.91 6.20
N LEU A 203 -1.78 -11.53 7.38
CA LEU A 203 -2.55 -11.13 8.55
C LEU A 203 -1.84 -9.94 9.22
N PRO A 204 -2.56 -8.98 9.84
CA PRO A 204 -1.93 -7.81 10.48
C PRO A 204 -0.81 -8.17 11.46
N ARG A 205 -0.99 -9.25 12.25
CA ARG A 205 0.03 -9.71 13.20
C ARG A 205 1.26 -10.30 12.54
N GLU A 206 1.10 -10.97 11.39
CA GLU A 206 2.23 -11.51 10.62
C GLU A 206 3.03 -10.38 9.99
N PHE A 207 2.34 -9.41 9.39
CA PHE A 207 2.99 -8.22 8.84
C PHE A 207 3.75 -7.45 9.92
N TYR A 208 3.08 -7.11 11.04
CA TYR A 208 3.71 -6.39 12.14
C TYR A 208 4.93 -7.11 12.71
N ARG A 209 4.94 -8.45 12.76
CA ARG A 209 6.08 -9.23 13.29
C ARG A 209 7.39 -8.90 12.59
N ALA A 210 7.38 -8.62 11.28
CA ALA A 210 8.58 -8.22 10.54
C ALA A 210 9.10 -6.83 10.95
N PHE A 211 8.25 -5.99 11.53
CA PHE A 211 8.57 -4.62 11.95
C PHE A 211 8.78 -4.48 13.48
N ALA A 212 8.43 -5.51 14.25
CA ALA A 212 8.33 -5.43 15.71
C ALA A 212 9.66 -5.12 16.42
N GLU A 213 10.79 -5.43 15.81
CA GLU A 213 12.12 -5.10 16.33
C GLU A 213 12.34 -3.58 16.39
N HIS A 214 11.94 -2.88 15.34
CA HIS A 214 12.22 -1.45 15.16
C HIS A 214 11.02 -0.54 15.45
N PHE A 215 9.81 -1.10 15.51
CA PHE A 215 8.57 -0.33 15.60
C PHE A 215 7.67 -0.81 16.73
N SER A 216 6.95 0.14 17.31
CA SER A 216 5.82 -0.12 18.20
C SER A 216 4.51 0.01 17.42
N LEU A 217 3.58 -0.93 17.61
CA LEU A 217 2.27 -0.89 16.96
C LEU A 217 1.40 0.18 17.60
N CYS A 218 0.95 1.17 16.84
CA CYS A 218 -0.04 2.15 17.29
C CYS A 218 -1.46 1.61 17.12
N GLY A 219 -1.74 0.97 15.97
CA GLY A 219 -3.04 0.38 15.70
C GLY A 219 -3.17 -0.11 14.25
N TYR A 220 -4.29 -0.75 13.95
CA TYR A 220 -4.68 -1.10 12.60
C TYR A 220 -6.20 -1.22 12.47
N SER A 221 -6.70 -1.02 11.26
CA SER A 221 -8.12 -1.14 10.90
C SER A 221 -8.29 -1.85 9.57
N ALA A 222 -9.44 -2.49 9.38
CA ALA A 222 -9.82 -3.06 8.09
C ALA A 222 -10.11 -1.96 7.07
N LEU A 223 -9.79 -2.23 5.81
CA LEU A 223 -10.22 -1.46 4.64
C LEU A 223 -10.96 -2.39 3.68
N GLY A 224 -12.20 -2.04 3.34
CA GLY A 224 -13.04 -2.88 2.48
C GLY A 224 -13.43 -4.19 3.17
N LEU A 225 -13.92 -4.13 4.40
CA LEU A 225 -14.46 -5.28 5.13
C LEU A 225 -15.85 -5.67 4.60
N PHE A 226 -16.77 -4.70 4.58
CA PHE A 226 -18.14 -4.82 4.06
C PHE A 226 -18.27 -4.28 2.64
N MET A 227 -17.36 -3.43 2.20
CA MET A 227 -17.32 -2.91 0.84
C MET A 227 -16.74 -3.94 -0.14
N PRO A 228 -17.27 -4.01 -1.37
CA PRO A 228 -16.69 -4.88 -2.39
C PRO A 228 -15.25 -4.46 -2.73
N PRO A 229 -14.39 -5.42 -3.10
CA PRO A 229 -13.05 -5.12 -3.60
C PRO A 229 -13.08 -4.22 -4.86
N PRO A 230 -12.04 -3.42 -5.11
CA PRO A 230 -12.00 -2.45 -6.21
C PRO A 230 -12.31 -3.00 -7.60
N TYR A 231 -11.97 -4.26 -7.89
CA TYR A 231 -12.25 -4.90 -9.17
C TYR A 231 -13.74 -5.22 -9.39
N LEU A 232 -14.59 -5.10 -8.35
CA LEU A 232 -16.05 -5.24 -8.42
C LEU A 232 -16.75 -3.88 -8.57
N VAL A 233 -16.11 -2.92 -9.21
CA VAL A 233 -16.68 -1.56 -9.42
C VAL A 233 -18.02 -1.56 -10.15
N ASP A 234 -18.24 -2.52 -11.05
CA ASP A 234 -19.54 -2.65 -11.74
C ASP A 234 -20.69 -3.03 -10.76
N PHE A 235 -20.36 -3.84 -9.74
CA PHE A 235 -21.29 -4.12 -8.65
C PHE A 235 -21.60 -2.85 -7.85
N TYR A 236 -20.57 -2.06 -7.53
CA TYR A 236 -20.74 -0.77 -6.85
C TYR A 236 -21.66 0.17 -7.64
N HIS A 237 -21.45 0.34 -8.93
CA HIS A 237 -22.30 1.20 -9.76
C HIS A 237 -23.75 0.74 -9.81
N ARG A 238 -23.98 -0.57 -9.86
CA ARG A 238 -25.33 -1.16 -9.90
C ARG A 238 -26.07 -1.06 -8.55
N HIS A 239 -25.33 -1.08 -7.44
CA HIS A 239 -25.89 -1.14 -6.08
C HIS A 239 -25.32 -0.02 -5.19
N ARG A 240 -25.26 1.21 -5.72
CA ARG A 240 -24.59 2.34 -5.07
C ARG A 240 -25.08 2.60 -3.65
N HIS A 241 -26.40 2.67 -3.43
CA HIS A 241 -26.97 2.94 -2.10
C HIS A 241 -26.61 1.86 -1.07
N LEU A 242 -26.62 0.59 -1.48
CA LEU A 242 -26.17 -0.51 -0.63
C LEU A 242 -24.68 -0.36 -0.28
N CYS A 243 -23.85 -0.09 -1.28
CA CYS A 243 -22.42 0.08 -1.06
C CYS A 243 -22.10 1.30 -0.19
N ASP A 244 -22.82 2.41 -0.35
CA ASP A 244 -22.66 3.58 0.52
C ASP A 244 -23.05 3.26 1.99
N TRP A 245 -24.06 2.43 2.20
CA TRP A 245 -24.43 1.93 3.52
C TRP A 245 -23.36 0.99 4.10
N LEU A 246 -22.88 0.01 3.31
CA LEU A 246 -21.77 -0.88 3.68
C LEU A 246 -20.48 -0.10 4.01
N GLY A 247 -20.22 0.98 3.25
CA GLY A 247 -19.12 1.86 3.52
C GLY A 247 -19.21 2.57 4.88
N ARG A 248 -20.41 2.98 5.30
CA ARG A 248 -20.62 3.52 6.67
C ARG A 248 -20.43 2.47 7.76
N LEU A 249 -20.71 1.19 7.46
CA LEU A 249 -20.37 0.09 8.38
C LEU A 249 -18.86 -0.11 8.47
N ASP A 250 -18.13 -0.07 7.35
CA ASP A 250 -16.66 -0.12 7.35
C ASP A 250 -16.06 0.96 8.27
N ASP A 251 -16.53 2.21 8.14
CA ASP A 251 -16.04 3.34 8.93
C ASP A 251 -16.28 3.16 10.44
N ARG A 252 -17.40 2.52 10.83
CA ARG A 252 -17.79 2.32 12.23
C ARG A 252 -17.16 1.07 12.85
N LEU A 253 -17.07 -0.01 12.08
CA LEU A 253 -16.75 -1.35 12.59
C LEU A 253 -15.36 -1.83 12.20
N GLY A 254 -14.72 -1.21 11.20
CA GLY A 254 -13.43 -1.65 10.68
C GLY A 254 -12.28 -1.58 11.69
N ALA A 255 -12.41 -0.81 12.77
CA ALA A 255 -11.43 -0.74 13.86
C ALA A 255 -11.74 -1.70 15.03
N MET A 256 -12.89 -2.38 15.03
CA MET A 256 -13.27 -3.29 16.11
C MET A 256 -12.32 -4.49 16.22
N PRO A 257 -11.91 -4.92 17.42
CA PRO A 257 -10.88 -5.95 17.63
C PRO A 257 -11.09 -7.25 16.85
N LEU A 258 -12.33 -7.70 16.69
CA LEU A 258 -12.67 -8.94 15.96
C LEU A 258 -12.68 -8.77 14.44
N LEU A 259 -12.87 -7.54 13.94
CA LEU A 259 -13.11 -7.25 12.52
C LEU A 259 -11.90 -6.59 11.84
N ARG A 260 -11.09 -5.86 12.58
CA ARG A 260 -9.99 -5.02 12.05
C ARG A 260 -8.92 -5.76 11.26
N GLY A 261 -8.87 -7.09 11.34
CA GLY A 261 -7.93 -7.93 10.59
C GLY A 261 -8.51 -8.57 9.34
N ALA A 262 -9.81 -8.34 9.05
CA ALA A 262 -10.50 -8.85 7.87
C ALA A 262 -10.87 -7.70 6.95
N GLY A 263 -10.65 -7.85 5.64
CA GLY A 263 -10.93 -6.83 4.63
C GLY A 263 -10.11 -7.08 3.38
N ASP A 264 -10.37 -6.32 2.34
CA ASP A 264 -9.55 -6.36 1.13
C ASP A 264 -8.10 -5.94 1.45
N HIS A 265 -7.97 -4.86 2.25
CA HIS A 265 -6.72 -4.42 2.86
C HIS A 265 -6.91 -4.20 4.38
N PHE A 266 -5.80 -3.99 5.07
CA PHE A 266 -5.80 -3.34 6.38
C PHE A 266 -4.84 -2.15 6.35
N LEU A 267 -5.19 -1.10 7.08
CA LEU A 267 -4.35 0.07 7.30
C LEU A 267 -3.70 -0.09 8.67
N ILE A 268 -2.38 -0.10 8.72
CA ILE A 268 -1.58 -0.25 9.95
C ILE A 268 -0.72 0.98 10.18
N VAL A 269 -0.68 1.44 11.43
CA VAL A 269 0.13 2.55 11.90
C VAL A 269 1.11 2.06 12.93
N MET A 270 2.37 2.38 12.73
CA MET A 270 3.49 2.02 13.61
C MET A 270 4.35 3.25 13.89
N SER A 271 4.96 3.31 15.06
CA SER A 271 5.89 4.38 15.46
C SER A 271 7.30 3.83 15.60
N ALA A 272 8.28 4.51 15.03
CA ALA A 272 9.69 4.14 15.18
C ALA A 272 10.09 4.19 16.66
N ARG A 273 10.76 3.14 17.14
CA ARG A 273 11.30 3.11 18.49
C ARG A 273 12.49 4.07 18.58
N SER A 274 12.66 4.71 19.74
CA SER A 274 13.89 5.44 20.02
C SER A 274 15.07 4.49 19.94
N ARG A 275 16.12 4.88 19.24
CA ARG A 275 17.39 4.15 19.30
C ARG A 275 17.96 4.37 20.71
N LEU A 276 18.12 3.28 21.45
CA LEU A 276 18.85 3.29 22.73
C LEU A 276 20.32 3.53 22.48
#